data_39627a4d087991661060f2bf07c845a0
#
_entry.id   39627a4d087991661060f2bf07c845a0
#
_cell.length_a   1.000
_cell.length_b   1.000
_cell.length_c   1.000
_cell.angle_alpha   90.00
_cell.angle_beta   90.00
_cell.angle_gamma   90.00
#
_symmetry.space_group_name_H-M   'P 1'
#
loop_
_entity.id
_entity.type
_entity.pdbx_description
1 polymer ?
#
loop_
_entity_poly.entity_id
_entity_poly.type
_entity_poly.pdbx_seq_one_letter_code
_entity_poly.pdbx_strand_id
1 'polypeptide(L)'
;MIEEILHTKETGYYDVVVCGGGIAGISAAVAAARHGAKVLLLEREYALGGLATLGLVTIYLPLCDGTGRQVCFGLAEELLRLSISNGIEDLYCPEWLESGSEEERKKTRFQVRYNPYVFAIEAEKLLRKEGVNLLYGSFVVSVLKKENRITHVIIENKSGRSAVAVGNVIDATGDADICVFAGEDTELFGQGNIPASWYYYTQDSSFNLNMLGFCDIPDSQKTEEQLQNDKLSLRFSGVGAEDLTAFTIFSHGELLADFLKDGKDSPEHALSSIAMIPQVRMTRRLNGKYVQDEDEMHKEFSDSVGLFPDWRKRGPVYELPFGTLYGKTENLIVAGRHISVTDSMWDITRVIPVCAVSGQAAGTAAAICSNFSKIDISRLQKLLSKDGVVLHERQL
;
A
#
# COMPACT_ATOMS: atom_id res chain seq x y z
N MET A 1 33.06 12.05 -11.25
CA MET A 1 31.81 12.78 -10.95
C MET A 1 31.57 13.70 -12.14
N ILE A 2 30.34 13.68 -12.69
CA ILE A 2 29.94 14.55 -13.81
C ILE A 2 28.96 15.56 -13.23
N GLU A 3 29.12 16.85 -13.56
CA GLU A 3 28.17 17.91 -13.19
C GLU A 3 27.25 18.18 -14.38
N GLU A 4 25.95 18.25 -14.11
CA GLU A 4 24.92 18.53 -15.09
C GLU A 4 24.05 19.71 -14.60
N ILE A 5 23.82 20.69 -15.45
CA ILE A 5 22.93 21.81 -15.17
C ILE A 5 21.64 21.59 -15.96
N LEU A 6 20.51 21.44 -15.25
CA LEU A 6 19.21 21.20 -15.83
C LEU A 6 18.29 22.40 -15.67
N HIS A 7 17.63 22.80 -16.75
CA HIS A 7 16.54 23.77 -16.74
C HIS A 7 15.21 23.03 -16.75
N THR A 8 14.50 23.01 -15.61
CA THR A 8 13.28 22.26 -15.43
C THR A 8 12.07 23.18 -15.58
N LYS A 9 11.13 22.82 -16.48
CA LYS A 9 9.90 23.59 -16.72
C LYS A 9 8.90 23.32 -15.60
N GLU A 10 8.34 24.36 -15.00
CA GLU A 10 7.19 24.26 -14.11
C GLU A 10 5.91 23.99 -14.89
N THR A 11 5.11 22.99 -14.48
CA THR A 11 3.92 22.51 -15.21
C THR A 11 2.60 22.74 -14.49
N GLY A 12 2.60 23.47 -13.39
CA GLY A 12 1.39 23.85 -12.66
C GLY A 12 1.47 23.61 -11.17
N TYR A 13 0.38 23.93 -10.49
CA TYR A 13 0.23 23.81 -9.04
C TYR A 13 -0.91 22.87 -8.68
N TYR A 14 -0.68 22.05 -7.65
CA TYR A 14 -1.67 21.20 -7.01
C TYR A 14 -1.63 21.38 -5.49
N ASP A 15 -2.81 21.33 -4.86
CA ASP A 15 -2.89 21.38 -3.39
C ASP A 15 -2.25 20.15 -2.77
N VAL A 16 -2.47 18.99 -3.41
CA VAL A 16 -1.91 17.70 -2.97
C VAL A 16 -1.35 16.95 -4.17
N VAL A 17 -0.09 16.52 -4.07
CA VAL A 17 0.52 15.58 -5.01
C VAL A 17 0.73 14.24 -4.29
N VAL A 18 0.13 13.18 -4.84
CA VAL A 18 0.28 11.81 -4.36
C VAL A 18 1.29 11.08 -5.24
N CYS A 19 2.37 10.61 -4.66
CA CYS A 19 3.45 9.91 -5.35
C CYS A 19 3.30 8.41 -5.16
N GLY A 20 2.82 7.71 -6.20
CA GLY A 20 2.50 6.28 -6.23
C GLY A 20 1.00 5.99 -6.25
N GLY A 21 0.58 5.17 -7.21
CA GLY A 21 -0.81 4.77 -7.45
C GLY A 21 -1.16 3.38 -6.88
N GLY A 22 -0.45 2.92 -5.84
CA GLY A 22 -0.83 1.75 -5.06
C GLY A 22 -2.10 1.99 -4.24
N ILE A 23 -2.52 0.98 -3.45
CA ILE A 23 -3.74 1.08 -2.63
C ILE A 23 -3.76 2.32 -1.74
N ALA A 24 -2.65 2.62 -1.07
CA ALA A 24 -2.54 3.81 -0.21
C ALA A 24 -2.69 5.11 -1.01
N GLY A 25 -2.05 5.19 -2.19
CA GLY A 25 -2.14 6.37 -3.04
C GLY A 25 -3.54 6.57 -3.62
N ILE A 26 -4.22 5.50 -4.05
CA ILE A 26 -5.63 5.56 -4.48
C ILE A 26 -6.50 6.10 -3.35
N SER A 27 -6.39 5.51 -2.15
CA SER A 27 -7.15 5.93 -0.98
C SER A 27 -6.86 7.38 -0.59
N ALA A 28 -5.58 7.79 -0.60
CA ALA A 28 -5.17 9.15 -0.28
C ALA A 28 -5.69 10.18 -1.29
N ALA A 29 -5.60 9.86 -2.59
CA ALA A 29 -6.07 10.75 -3.63
C ALA A 29 -7.59 10.95 -3.59
N VAL A 30 -8.35 9.86 -3.39
CA VAL A 30 -9.81 9.91 -3.20
C VAL A 30 -10.18 10.74 -1.98
N ALA A 31 -9.55 10.48 -0.83
CA ALA A 31 -9.83 11.21 0.39
C ALA A 31 -9.52 12.71 0.24
N ALA A 32 -8.37 13.07 -0.31
CA ALA A 32 -7.99 14.46 -0.52
C ALA A 32 -8.95 15.18 -1.47
N ALA A 33 -9.36 14.53 -2.57
CA ALA A 33 -10.29 15.11 -3.55
C ALA A 33 -11.68 15.31 -2.94
N ARG A 34 -12.21 14.36 -2.18
CA ARG A 34 -13.49 14.47 -1.45
C ARG A 34 -13.51 15.62 -0.45
N HIS A 35 -12.35 16.00 0.08
CA HIS A 35 -12.19 17.18 0.94
C HIS A 35 -11.82 18.46 0.18
N GLY A 36 -11.99 18.48 -1.15
CA GLY A 36 -11.93 19.66 -1.98
C GLY A 36 -10.53 20.08 -2.45
N ALA A 37 -9.50 19.25 -2.22
CA ALA A 37 -8.16 19.54 -2.72
C ALA A 37 -8.07 19.28 -4.23
N LYS A 38 -7.30 20.11 -4.94
CA LYS A 38 -6.87 19.83 -6.31
C LYS A 38 -5.74 18.83 -6.28
N VAL A 39 -6.02 17.58 -6.65
CA VAL A 39 -5.12 16.44 -6.52
C VAL A 39 -4.48 16.05 -7.83
N LEU A 40 -3.16 15.78 -7.81
CA LEU A 40 -2.43 15.05 -8.84
C LEU A 40 -1.92 13.73 -8.24
N LEU A 41 -2.24 12.62 -8.89
CA LEU A 41 -1.65 11.32 -8.59
C LEU A 41 -0.64 10.96 -9.68
N LEU A 42 0.59 10.70 -9.28
CA LEU A 42 1.70 10.29 -10.13
C LEU A 42 1.92 8.77 -9.97
N GLU A 43 1.87 8.03 -11.07
CA GLU A 43 2.15 6.60 -11.10
C GLU A 43 3.21 6.30 -12.16
N ARG A 44 4.24 5.53 -11.79
CA ARG A 44 5.34 5.16 -12.69
C ARG A 44 4.94 4.11 -13.73
N GLU A 45 3.99 3.25 -13.38
CA GLU A 45 3.45 2.23 -14.26
C GLU A 45 2.23 2.73 -15.03
N TYR A 46 1.63 1.90 -15.88
CA TYR A 46 0.43 2.22 -16.66
C TYR A 46 -0.83 1.52 -16.11
N ALA A 47 -0.81 1.15 -14.84
CA ALA A 47 -1.97 0.61 -14.13
C ALA A 47 -1.90 0.96 -12.65
N LEU A 48 -3.04 1.12 -12.02
CA LEU A 48 -3.17 1.40 -10.58
C LEU A 48 -3.15 0.12 -9.74
N GLY A 49 -2.95 0.28 -8.43
CA GLY A 49 -3.02 -0.76 -7.42
C GLY A 49 -1.66 -1.29 -6.94
N GLY A 50 -0.59 -1.04 -7.70
CA GLY A 50 0.77 -1.47 -7.33
C GLY A 50 0.86 -2.98 -7.08
N LEU A 51 1.34 -3.41 -5.90
CA LEU A 51 1.43 -4.83 -5.55
C LEU A 51 0.07 -5.55 -5.59
N ALA A 52 -1.03 -4.86 -5.30
CA ALA A 52 -2.37 -5.43 -5.30
C ALA A 52 -2.91 -5.76 -6.71
N THR A 53 -2.25 -5.26 -7.76
CA THR A 53 -2.61 -5.51 -9.17
C THR A 53 -1.42 -6.01 -9.96
N LEU A 54 -0.48 -5.15 -10.33
CA LEU A 54 0.70 -5.51 -11.10
C LEU A 54 1.63 -6.50 -10.38
N GLY A 55 1.63 -6.49 -9.04
CA GLY A 55 2.36 -7.46 -8.23
C GLY A 55 1.58 -8.74 -7.92
N LEU A 56 0.36 -8.90 -8.42
CA LEU A 56 -0.51 -10.08 -8.26
C LEU A 56 -0.80 -10.47 -6.80
N VAL A 57 -0.67 -9.55 -5.82
CA VAL A 57 -1.07 -9.78 -4.42
C VAL A 57 -2.58 -9.54 -4.31
N THR A 58 -3.37 -10.48 -4.82
CA THR A 58 -4.79 -10.31 -5.13
C THR A 58 -5.74 -10.79 -4.05
N ILE A 59 -5.26 -10.96 -2.83
CA ILE A 59 -6.09 -11.27 -1.67
C ILE A 59 -6.25 -9.98 -0.85
N TYR A 60 -7.47 -9.44 -0.83
CA TYR A 60 -7.84 -8.38 0.10
C TYR A 60 -8.01 -8.99 1.49
N LEU A 61 -7.00 -8.85 2.33
CA LEU A 61 -6.94 -9.45 3.66
C LEU A 61 -8.05 -8.92 4.58
N PRO A 62 -8.32 -9.58 5.73
CA PRO A 62 -9.54 -9.31 6.49
C PRO A 62 -9.68 -7.88 7.00
N LEU A 63 -10.91 -7.35 6.87
CA LEU A 63 -11.36 -6.13 7.54
C LEU A 63 -11.87 -6.38 8.98
N CYS A 64 -11.88 -7.64 9.43
CA CYS A 64 -12.41 -8.08 10.73
C CYS A 64 -11.33 -8.64 11.65
N ASP A 65 -11.57 -8.61 12.94
CA ASP A 65 -10.68 -9.19 13.96
C ASP A 65 -10.70 -10.73 14.04
N GLY A 66 -11.55 -11.37 13.21
CA GLY A 66 -11.72 -12.83 13.21
C GLY A 66 -12.62 -13.36 14.33
N THR A 67 -13.22 -12.50 15.15
CA THR A 67 -14.19 -12.88 16.19
C THR A 67 -15.63 -12.49 15.80
N GLY A 68 -15.85 -12.08 14.55
CA GLY A 68 -17.16 -11.68 14.01
C GLY A 68 -17.39 -10.19 13.97
N ARG A 69 -16.39 -9.39 14.37
CA ARG A 69 -16.46 -7.94 14.47
C ARG A 69 -15.63 -7.30 13.35
N GLN A 70 -16.24 -6.41 12.56
CA GLN A 70 -15.53 -5.57 11.59
C GLN A 70 -14.68 -4.55 12.32
N VAL A 71 -13.50 -4.25 11.78
CA VAL A 71 -12.50 -3.33 12.35
C VAL A 71 -12.13 -2.23 11.37
N CYS A 72 -11.84 -2.56 10.10
CA CYS A 72 -11.55 -1.57 9.07
C CYS A 72 -12.84 -1.10 8.39
N PHE A 73 -12.97 0.22 8.24
CA PHE A 73 -14.12 0.90 7.66
C PHE A 73 -13.65 1.97 6.64
N GLY A 74 -14.59 2.79 6.16
CA GLY A 74 -14.28 3.88 5.23
C GLY A 74 -13.74 3.36 3.90
N LEU A 75 -12.67 3.99 3.39
CA LEU A 75 -12.08 3.60 2.11
C LEU A 75 -11.48 2.19 2.10
N ALA A 76 -11.12 1.62 3.25
CA ALA A 76 -10.68 0.23 3.30
C ALA A 76 -11.80 -0.73 2.89
N GLU A 77 -13.03 -0.51 3.33
CA GLU A 77 -14.19 -1.30 2.91
C GLU A 77 -14.66 -0.93 1.50
N GLU A 78 -14.69 0.38 1.16
CA GLU A 78 -15.08 0.84 -0.16
C GLU A 78 -14.21 0.21 -1.27
N LEU A 79 -12.89 0.16 -1.08
CA LEU A 79 -11.97 -0.45 -2.03
C LEU A 79 -12.10 -1.97 -2.08
N LEU A 80 -12.40 -2.65 -0.97
CA LEU A 80 -12.73 -4.07 -1.00
C LEU A 80 -13.96 -4.31 -1.86
N ARG A 81 -15.04 -3.56 -1.63
CA ARG A 81 -16.27 -3.69 -2.42
C ARG A 81 -16.06 -3.31 -3.89
N LEU A 82 -15.23 -2.30 -4.16
CA LEU A 82 -14.84 -1.93 -5.52
C LEU A 82 -14.09 -3.08 -6.23
N SER A 83 -13.22 -3.79 -5.51
CA SER A 83 -12.39 -4.86 -6.08
C SER A 83 -13.21 -6.05 -6.61
N ILE A 84 -14.43 -6.23 -6.09
CA ILE A 84 -15.35 -7.30 -6.49
C ILE A 84 -16.61 -6.80 -7.20
N SER A 85 -16.71 -5.51 -7.52
CA SER A 85 -17.92 -4.90 -8.10
C SER A 85 -18.31 -5.48 -9.47
N ASN A 86 -17.35 -5.96 -10.23
CA ASN A 86 -17.53 -6.56 -11.57
C ASN A 86 -17.05 -8.02 -11.64
N GLY A 87 -17.10 -8.73 -10.54
CA GLY A 87 -16.76 -10.14 -10.46
C GLY A 87 -15.88 -10.46 -9.26
N ILE A 88 -15.92 -11.71 -8.88
CA ILE A 88 -15.11 -12.28 -7.80
C ILE A 88 -14.38 -13.51 -8.34
N GLU A 89 -13.36 -13.91 -7.62
CA GLU A 89 -12.71 -15.21 -7.81
C GLU A 89 -13.28 -16.25 -6.83
N ASP A 90 -12.42 -17.11 -6.25
CA ASP A 90 -12.83 -18.26 -5.42
C ASP A 90 -12.93 -17.94 -3.92
N LEU A 91 -12.46 -16.80 -3.46
CA LEU A 91 -12.54 -16.37 -2.07
C LEU A 91 -13.58 -15.25 -1.91
N TYR A 92 -14.73 -15.62 -1.32
CA TYR A 92 -15.85 -14.72 -1.09
C TYR A 92 -16.48 -14.96 0.28
N CYS A 93 -17.07 -13.95 0.88
CA CYS A 93 -17.62 -14.00 2.24
C CYS A 93 -19.04 -13.38 2.29
N PRO A 94 -20.08 -14.10 1.85
CA PRO A 94 -21.45 -13.58 1.78
C PRO A 94 -21.99 -13.13 3.13
N GLU A 95 -21.56 -13.74 4.24
CA GLU A 95 -21.96 -13.39 5.59
C GLU A 95 -21.58 -11.96 5.99
N TRP A 96 -20.56 -11.41 5.32
CA TRP A 96 -20.09 -10.04 5.53
C TRP A 96 -20.59 -9.07 4.48
N LEU A 97 -20.71 -9.53 3.25
CA LEU A 97 -20.99 -8.67 2.09
C LEU A 97 -22.49 -8.52 1.81
N GLU A 98 -23.27 -9.53 2.17
CA GLU A 98 -24.72 -9.56 1.92
C GLU A 98 -25.48 -9.48 3.25
N SER A 99 -25.76 -10.63 3.86
CA SER A 99 -26.47 -10.68 5.14
C SER A 99 -26.09 -11.93 5.93
N GLY A 100 -25.32 -11.76 6.97
CA GLY A 100 -24.98 -12.84 7.88
C GLY A 100 -25.24 -12.46 9.34
N SER A 101 -25.60 -13.46 10.13
CA SER A 101 -25.68 -13.33 11.58
C SER A 101 -24.27 -13.19 12.19
N GLU A 102 -24.21 -12.70 13.43
CA GLU A 102 -22.95 -12.62 14.16
C GLU A 102 -22.27 -14.00 14.30
N GLU A 103 -23.04 -15.06 14.52
CA GLU A 103 -22.53 -16.43 14.64
C GLU A 103 -21.93 -16.96 13.32
N GLU A 104 -22.46 -16.57 12.19
CA GLU A 104 -21.86 -16.90 10.88
C GLU A 104 -20.58 -16.10 10.63
N ARG A 105 -20.57 -14.80 10.96
CA ARG A 105 -19.39 -13.94 10.84
C ARG A 105 -18.23 -14.39 11.75
N LYS A 106 -18.49 -15.03 12.89
CA LYS A 106 -17.47 -15.62 13.74
C LYS A 106 -16.72 -16.80 13.07
N LYS A 107 -17.34 -17.44 12.10
CA LYS A 107 -16.76 -18.62 11.41
C LYS A 107 -15.96 -18.24 10.18
N THR A 108 -16.20 -17.08 9.61
CA THR A 108 -15.59 -16.60 8.37
C THR A 108 -14.74 -15.35 8.60
N ARG A 109 -13.95 -14.97 7.59
CA ARG A 109 -13.15 -13.73 7.61
C ARG A 109 -13.73 -12.77 6.58
N PHE A 110 -13.76 -11.48 6.89
CA PHE A 110 -14.17 -10.44 5.96
C PHE A 110 -13.03 -10.17 4.97
N GLN A 111 -12.84 -11.04 4.00
CA GLN A 111 -11.77 -10.99 3.01
C GLN A 111 -12.26 -11.52 1.67
N VAL A 112 -11.62 -11.10 0.57
CA VAL A 112 -11.98 -11.52 -0.78
C VAL A 112 -10.74 -11.73 -1.64
N ARG A 113 -10.86 -12.57 -2.68
CA ARG A 113 -9.94 -12.57 -3.83
C ARG A 113 -10.63 -11.85 -5.00
N TYR A 114 -9.88 -11.07 -5.73
CA TYR A 114 -10.41 -10.25 -6.81
C TYR A 114 -9.52 -10.33 -8.05
N ASN A 115 -10.11 -9.99 -9.20
CA ASN A 115 -9.37 -9.87 -10.45
C ASN A 115 -8.55 -8.58 -10.45
N PRO A 116 -7.20 -8.65 -10.53
CA PRO A 116 -6.34 -7.47 -10.44
C PRO A 116 -6.53 -6.48 -11.59
N TYR A 117 -6.85 -6.97 -12.77
CA TYR A 117 -7.00 -6.12 -13.96
C TYR A 117 -8.32 -5.34 -13.92
N VAL A 118 -9.40 -6.00 -13.49
CA VAL A 118 -10.69 -5.34 -13.27
C VAL A 118 -10.56 -4.28 -12.18
N PHE A 119 -9.93 -4.62 -11.06
CA PHE A 119 -9.73 -3.66 -9.97
C PHE A 119 -8.90 -2.45 -10.39
N ALA A 120 -7.83 -2.63 -11.16
CA ALA A 120 -7.01 -1.51 -11.66
C ALA A 120 -7.84 -0.51 -12.47
N ILE A 121 -8.73 -1.01 -13.34
CA ILE A 121 -9.60 -0.18 -14.18
C ILE A 121 -10.71 0.49 -13.35
N GLU A 122 -11.31 -0.22 -12.40
CA GLU A 122 -12.33 0.35 -11.52
C GLU A 122 -11.74 1.43 -10.59
N ALA A 123 -10.51 1.24 -10.10
CA ALA A 123 -9.79 2.27 -9.34
C ALA A 123 -9.52 3.53 -10.18
N GLU A 124 -9.16 3.37 -11.47
CA GLU A 124 -9.01 4.50 -12.40
C GLU A 124 -10.33 5.26 -12.57
N LYS A 125 -11.44 4.54 -12.78
CA LYS A 125 -12.77 5.16 -12.88
C LYS A 125 -13.14 5.91 -11.60
N LEU A 126 -12.85 5.33 -10.42
CA LEU A 126 -13.08 5.97 -9.15
C LEU A 126 -12.30 7.29 -9.04
N LEU A 127 -11.00 7.29 -9.29
CA LEU A 127 -10.16 8.50 -9.23
C LEU A 127 -10.66 9.59 -10.18
N ARG A 128 -11.01 9.23 -11.40
CA ARG A 128 -11.55 10.18 -12.40
C ARG A 128 -12.91 10.74 -11.99
N LYS A 129 -13.77 9.91 -11.40
CA LYS A 129 -15.07 10.35 -10.86
C LYS A 129 -14.91 11.37 -9.73
N GLU A 130 -13.92 11.18 -8.88
CA GLU A 130 -13.60 12.11 -7.78
C GLU A 130 -12.79 13.35 -8.26
N GLY A 131 -12.52 13.49 -9.57
CA GLY A 131 -11.84 14.65 -10.13
C GLY A 131 -10.33 14.66 -9.92
N VAL A 132 -9.72 13.54 -9.57
CA VAL A 132 -8.27 13.40 -9.43
C VAL A 132 -7.60 13.48 -10.80
N ASN A 133 -6.56 14.31 -10.92
CA ASN A 133 -5.69 14.31 -12.09
C ASN A 133 -4.72 13.15 -11.98
N LEU A 134 -4.74 12.24 -12.96
CA LEU A 134 -3.89 11.06 -13.01
C LEU A 134 -2.83 11.22 -14.10
N LEU A 135 -1.57 10.93 -13.76
CA LEU A 135 -0.47 10.96 -14.71
C LEU A 135 0.36 9.67 -14.59
N TYR A 136 0.18 8.79 -15.56
CA TYR A 136 0.91 7.53 -15.69
C TYR A 136 2.32 7.72 -16.30
N GLY A 137 3.15 6.69 -16.18
CA GLY A 137 4.50 6.65 -16.75
C GLY A 137 5.37 7.78 -16.24
N SER A 138 5.14 8.22 -15.00
CA SER A 138 5.77 9.41 -14.40
C SER A 138 6.55 9.04 -13.16
N PHE A 139 7.87 9.09 -13.28
CA PHE A 139 8.79 8.85 -12.17
C PHE A 139 9.02 10.14 -11.40
N VAL A 140 8.83 10.10 -10.09
CA VAL A 140 9.35 11.14 -9.23
C VAL A 140 10.84 10.89 -9.02
N VAL A 141 11.67 11.86 -9.37
CA VAL A 141 13.13 11.70 -9.36
C VAL A 141 13.83 12.59 -8.35
N SER A 142 13.14 13.60 -7.81
CA SER A 142 13.65 14.49 -6.77
C SER A 142 12.53 15.38 -6.22
N VAL A 143 12.84 16.12 -5.16
CA VAL A 143 12.02 17.22 -4.64
C VAL A 143 12.85 18.48 -4.48
N LEU A 144 12.23 19.67 -4.64
CA LEU A 144 12.85 20.93 -4.26
C LEU A 144 12.26 21.41 -2.94
N LYS A 145 13.14 21.84 -2.04
CA LYS A 145 12.74 22.34 -0.71
C LYS A 145 13.16 23.80 -0.55
N LYS A 146 12.33 24.54 0.16
CA LYS A 146 12.71 25.81 0.77
C LYS A 146 12.59 25.63 2.28
N GLU A 147 13.70 25.77 2.99
CA GLU A 147 13.76 25.40 4.41
C GLU A 147 13.30 23.97 4.65
N ASN A 148 12.32 23.75 5.50
CA ASN A 148 11.80 22.43 5.85
C ASN A 148 10.49 22.06 5.10
N ARG A 149 10.26 22.67 3.93
CA ARG A 149 9.04 22.49 3.14
C ARG A 149 9.35 22.14 1.69
N ILE A 150 8.71 21.11 1.16
CA ILE A 150 8.76 20.79 -0.27
C ILE A 150 7.96 21.86 -1.02
N THR A 151 8.57 22.44 -2.04
CA THR A 151 7.95 23.42 -2.94
C THR A 151 7.56 22.82 -4.28
N HIS A 152 8.36 21.85 -4.76
CA HIS A 152 8.12 21.17 -6.03
C HIS A 152 8.47 19.68 -5.93
N VAL A 153 7.71 18.89 -6.67
CA VAL A 153 8.05 17.50 -7.00
C VAL A 153 8.60 17.50 -8.43
N ILE A 154 9.78 16.91 -8.63
CA ILE A 154 10.42 16.78 -9.94
C ILE A 154 10.07 15.44 -10.53
N ILE A 155 9.54 15.44 -11.73
CA ILE A 155 9.11 14.24 -12.45
C ILE A 155 9.83 14.11 -13.78
N GLU A 156 10.03 12.87 -14.19
CA GLU A 156 10.45 12.51 -15.54
C GLU A 156 9.46 11.51 -16.14
N ASN A 157 9.09 11.79 -17.38
CA ASN A 157 8.19 10.94 -18.15
C ASN A 157 8.46 11.11 -19.66
N LYS A 158 7.59 10.55 -20.50
CA LYS A 158 7.77 10.61 -21.96
C LYS A 158 7.80 12.05 -22.51
N SER A 159 7.29 13.03 -21.78
CA SER A 159 7.33 14.45 -22.16
C SER A 159 8.61 15.16 -21.67
N GLY A 160 9.50 14.45 -21.01
CA GLY A 160 10.74 14.96 -20.44
C GLY A 160 10.61 15.31 -18.95
N ARG A 161 11.57 16.10 -18.46
CA ARG A 161 11.68 16.54 -17.06
C ARG A 161 10.84 17.79 -16.80
N SER A 162 10.07 17.76 -15.73
CA SER A 162 9.26 18.90 -15.28
C SER A 162 9.15 18.99 -13.76
N ALA A 163 8.77 20.17 -13.28
CA ALA A 163 8.55 20.48 -11.86
C ALA A 163 7.06 20.78 -11.62
N VAL A 164 6.46 20.11 -10.66
CA VAL A 164 5.09 20.35 -10.21
C VAL A 164 5.14 21.11 -8.89
N ALA A 165 4.60 22.32 -8.85
CA ALA A 165 4.48 23.08 -7.61
C ALA A 165 3.40 22.48 -6.71
N VAL A 166 3.67 22.41 -5.40
CA VAL A 166 2.83 21.63 -4.48
C VAL A 166 2.50 22.39 -3.19
N GLY A 167 1.29 22.19 -2.71
CA GLY A 167 0.92 22.49 -1.32
C GLY A 167 1.43 21.44 -0.35
N ASN A 168 1.03 20.20 -0.53
CA ASN A 168 1.42 19.04 0.25
C ASN A 168 1.81 17.85 -0.64
N VAL A 169 2.66 16.97 -0.11
CA VAL A 169 3.09 15.74 -0.78
C VAL A 169 2.70 14.54 0.07
N ILE A 170 2.11 13.53 -0.56
CA ILE A 170 1.87 12.22 0.04
C ILE A 170 2.83 11.23 -0.59
N ASP A 171 3.76 10.70 0.19
CA ASP A 171 4.58 9.57 -0.21
C ASP A 171 3.74 8.29 -0.09
N ALA A 172 3.36 7.72 -1.23
CA ALA A 172 2.67 6.45 -1.38
C ALA A 172 3.46 5.48 -2.29
N THR A 173 4.77 5.72 -2.43
CA THR A 173 5.67 4.93 -3.28
C THR A 173 5.82 3.48 -2.80
N GLY A 174 5.56 3.25 -1.52
CA GLY A 174 5.72 1.96 -0.87
C GLY A 174 7.14 1.71 -0.35
N ASP A 175 8.12 2.49 -0.79
CA ASP A 175 9.54 2.33 -0.47
C ASP A 175 10.16 3.59 0.17
N ALA A 176 9.30 4.55 0.60
CA ALA A 176 9.70 5.83 1.18
C ALA A 176 10.68 6.65 0.29
N ASP A 177 10.47 6.62 -1.02
CA ASP A 177 11.38 7.28 -1.96
C ASP A 177 11.33 8.81 -1.82
N ILE A 178 10.13 9.38 -1.61
CA ILE A 178 9.99 10.83 -1.40
C ILE A 178 10.59 11.23 -0.04
N CYS A 179 10.47 10.37 0.97
CA CYS A 179 11.12 10.59 2.25
C CYS A 179 12.63 10.73 2.09
N VAL A 180 13.27 9.87 1.29
CA VAL A 180 14.71 9.96 0.99
C VAL A 180 15.03 11.24 0.26
N PHE A 181 14.28 11.59 -0.80
CA PHE A 181 14.50 12.83 -1.55
C PHE A 181 14.33 14.08 -0.68
N ALA A 182 13.43 14.03 0.30
CA ALA A 182 13.19 15.13 1.25
C ALA A 182 14.20 15.16 2.40
N GLY A 183 15.04 14.11 2.55
CA GLY A 183 16.01 13.98 3.64
C GLY A 183 15.36 13.60 4.98
N GLU A 184 14.23 12.86 4.96
CA GLU A 184 13.66 12.25 6.16
C GLU A 184 14.56 11.16 6.72
N ASP A 185 14.40 10.87 8.00
CA ASP A 185 15.02 9.71 8.62
C ASP A 185 14.23 8.44 8.22
N THR A 186 14.94 7.45 7.70
CA THR A 186 14.35 6.20 7.21
C THR A 186 15.14 5.01 7.71
N GLU A 187 14.49 3.86 7.83
CA GLU A 187 15.10 2.59 8.18
C GLU A 187 14.83 1.52 7.12
N LEU A 188 15.82 0.68 6.88
CA LEU A 188 15.69 -0.50 6.01
C LEU A 188 15.17 -1.69 6.82
N PHE A 189 14.48 -2.61 6.14
CA PHE A 189 14.17 -3.90 6.71
C PHE A 189 15.45 -4.73 6.85
N GLY A 190 15.93 -4.86 8.09
CA GLY A 190 17.26 -5.42 8.36
C GLY A 190 17.43 -6.88 7.95
N GLN A 191 16.37 -7.68 7.99
CA GLN A 191 16.38 -9.08 7.59
C GLN A 191 16.49 -9.25 6.06
N GLY A 192 15.99 -8.30 5.28
CA GLY A 192 15.82 -8.40 3.84
C GLY A 192 14.70 -9.34 3.42
N ASN A 193 14.32 -9.27 2.16
CA ASN A 193 13.20 -10.03 1.60
C ASN A 193 13.69 -11.32 0.94
N ILE A 194 12.94 -12.39 1.14
CA ILE A 194 13.09 -13.61 0.33
C ILE A 194 12.41 -13.42 -1.03
N PRO A 195 12.85 -14.13 -2.09
CA PRO A 195 12.17 -14.12 -3.37
C PRO A 195 10.71 -14.55 -3.25
N ALA A 196 9.86 -13.89 -4.01
CA ALA A 196 8.44 -14.22 -4.14
C ALA A 196 7.99 -13.96 -5.57
N SER A 197 7.20 -14.88 -6.12
CA SER A 197 6.67 -14.74 -7.47
C SER A 197 5.32 -15.44 -7.59
N TRP A 198 4.27 -14.73 -7.25
CA TRP A 198 2.91 -15.22 -7.49
C TRP A 198 2.61 -15.10 -8.98
N TYR A 199 1.91 -16.09 -9.53
CA TYR A 199 1.53 -16.09 -10.93
C TYR A 199 0.19 -16.75 -11.15
N TYR A 200 -0.48 -16.41 -12.25
CA TYR A 200 -1.70 -17.07 -12.69
C TYR A 200 -1.39 -18.02 -13.84
N TYR A 201 -2.04 -19.17 -13.81
CA TYR A 201 -2.00 -20.14 -14.89
C TYR A 201 -3.37 -20.75 -15.13
N THR A 202 -3.59 -21.21 -16.34
CA THR A 202 -4.79 -21.94 -16.73
C THR A 202 -4.47 -23.42 -16.80
N GLN A 203 -5.31 -24.24 -16.20
CA GLN A 203 -5.24 -25.70 -16.28
C GLN A 203 -6.64 -26.25 -16.45
N ASP A 204 -6.85 -27.06 -17.51
CA ASP A 204 -8.14 -27.70 -17.83
C ASP A 204 -9.32 -26.72 -17.79
N SER A 205 -9.17 -25.54 -18.40
CA SER A 205 -10.13 -24.42 -18.38
C SER A 205 -10.34 -23.73 -17.02
N SER A 206 -9.60 -24.11 -15.98
CA SER A 206 -9.61 -23.44 -14.69
C SER A 206 -8.49 -22.41 -14.61
N PHE A 207 -8.79 -21.21 -14.08
CA PHE A 207 -7.84 -20.15 -13.87
C PHE A 207 -7.38 -20.17 -12.42
N ASN A 208 -6.09 -20.39 -12.19
CA ASN A 208 -5.52 -20.68 -10.87
C ASN A 208 -4.44 -19.67 -10.50
N LEU A 209 -4.40 -19.29 -9.21
CA LEU A 209 -3.31 -18.51 -8.62
C LEU A 209 -2.34 -19.45 -7.91
N ASN A 210 -1.07 -19.42 -8.30
CA ASN A 210 0.01 -20.01 -7.52
C ASN A 210 0.78 -18.94 -6.74
N MET A 211 0.92 -19.14 -5.42
CA MET A 211 1.60 -18.21 -4.51
C MET A 211 3.00 -18.72 -4.22
N LEU A 212 3.92 -18.62 -5.18
CA LEU A 212 5.32 -19.01 -5.00
C LEU A 212 6.04 -17.98 -4.13
N GLY A 213 6.73 -18.47 -3.10
CA GLY A 213 7.40 -17.67 -2.08
C GLY A 213 6.48 -17.29 -0.91
N PHE A 214 7.08 -16.91 0.19
CA PHE A 214 6.37 -16.62 1.42
C PHE A 214 6.31 -15.14 1.72
N CYS A 215 5.35 -14.77 2.55
CA CYS A 215 5.35 -13.51 3.26
C CYS A 215 6.55 -13.52 4.23
N ASP A 216 7.45 -12.55 4.08
CA ASP A 216 8.64 -12.48 4.91
C ASP A 216 8.35 -11.69 6.18
N ILE A 217 8.14 -12.41 7.27
CA ILE A 217 8.02 -11.86 8.63
C ILE A 217 9.40 -11.88 9.31
N PRO A 218 9.65 -11.06 10.34
CA PRO A 218 10.89 -11.12 11.09
C PRO A 218 11.23 -12.53 11.56
N ASP A 219 12.49 -12.95 11.44
CA ASP A 219 12.93 -14.30 11.82
C ASP A 219 12.62 -14.62 13.29
N SER A 220 12.64 -13.62 14.15
CA SER A 220 12.26 -13.75 15.56
C SER A 220 10.80 -14.16 15.80
N GLN A 221 9.94 -13.98 14.80
CA GLN A 221 8.50 -14.34 14.84
C GLN A 221 8.19 -15.64 14.10
N LYS A 222 9.15 -16.22 13.37
CA LYS A 222 8.96 -17.45 12.61
C LYS A 222 8.97 -18.66 13.54
N THR A 223 8.12 -19.64 13.24
CA THR A 223 8.19 -20.96 13.84
C THR A 223 9.39 -21.74 13.29
N GLU A 224 9.81 -22.80 13.99
CA GLU A 224 10.87 -23.70 13.51
C GLU A 224 10.53 -24.28 12.13
N GLU A 225 9.27 -24.64 11.89
CA GLU A 225 8.79 -25.12 10.61
C GLU A 225 8.93 -24.07 9.50
N GLN A 226 8.58 -22.83 9.79
CA GLN A 226 8.74 -21.70 8.84
C GLN A 226 10.22 -21.44 8.51
N LEU A 227 11.10 -21.48 9.51
CA LEU A 227 12.55 -21.33 9.30
C LEU A 227 13.14 -22.47 8.47
N GLN A 228 12.66 -23.71 8.66
CA GLN A 228 13.09 -24.85 7.86
C GLN A 228 12.54 -24.83 6.44
N ASN A 229 11.38 -24.20 6.22
CA ASN A 229 10.74 -24.03 4.92
C ASN A 229 11.25 -22.80 4.16
N ASP A 230 12.04 -21.93 4.77
CA ASP A 230 12.78 -20.88 4.09
C ASP A 230 13.83 -21.51 3.15
N LYS A 231 13.34 -22.04 2.03
CA LYS A 231 14.15 -22.76 1.03
C LYS A 231 15.22 -21.89 0.36
N LEU A 232 15.18 -20.57 0.60
CA LEU A 232 16.04 -19.62 -0.08
C LEU A 232 16.85 -18.86 0.95
N SER A 233 18.15 -19.05 0.92
CA SER A 233 19.12 -18.30 1.74
C SER A 233 19.36 -16.88 1.21
N LEU A 234 18.81 -16.56 0.02
CA LEU A 234 18.98 -15.25 -0.62
C LEU A 234 18.10 -14.21 0.05
N ARG A 235 18.68 -13.05 0.32
CA ARG A 235 17.99 -11.89 0.88
C ARG A 235 18.23 -10.67 0.03
N PHE A 236 17.17 -9.88 -0.17
CA PHE A 236 17.19 -8.68 -1.00
C PHE A 236 16.65 -7.49 -0.20
N SER A 237 17.34 -6.36 -0.30
CA SER A 237 16.90 -5.12 0.37
C SER A 237 15.64 -4.53 -0.28
N GLY A 238 15.53 -4.69 -1.59
CA GLY A 238 14.42 -4.18 -2.38
C GLY A 238 14.46 -2.67 -2.66
N VAL A 239 15.60 -2.00 -2.45
CA VAL A 239 15.74 -0.55 -2.67
C VAL A 239 16.80 -0.17 -3.71
N GLY A 240 17.67 -1.08 -4.10
CA GLY A 240 18.68 -0.85 -5.11
C GLY A 240 18.27 -1.41 -6.48
N ALA A 241 18.63 -0.73 -7.58
CA ALA A 241 18.28 -1.16 -8.92
C ALA A 241 18.88 -2.53 -9.28
N GLU A 242 20.14 -2.76 -8.92
CA GLU A 242 20.82 -4.04 -9.15
C GLU A 242 20.21 -5.16 -8.30
N ASP A 243 19.91 -4.87 -7.03
CA ASP A 243 19.28 -5.77 -6.07
C ASP A 243 17.88 -6.18 -6.55
N LEU A 244 17.03 -5.22 -6.95
CA LEU A 244 15.71 -5.48 -7.52
C LEU A 244 15.76 -6.25 -8.83
N THR A 245 16.77 -5.99 -9.67
CA THR A 245 16.99 -6.74 -10.92
C THR A 245 17.32 -8.18 -10.61
N ALA A 246 18.25 -8.43 -9.69
CA ALA A 246 18.62 -9.77 -9.26
C ALA A 246 17.44 -10.53 -8.64
N PHE A 247 16.66 -9.88 -7.76
CA PHE A 247 15.42 -10.41 -7.20
C PHE A 247 14.45 -10.84 -8.31
N THR A 248 14.23 -9.97 -9.28
CA THR A 248 13.27 -10.21 -10.37
C THR A 248 13.70 -11.38 -11.25
N ILE A 249 14.96 -11.39 -11.69
CA ILE A 249 15.50 -12.47 -12.53
C ILE A 249 15.43 -13.81 -11.82
N PHE A 250 15.83 -13.85 -10.53
CA PHE A 250 15.76 -15.05 -9.73
C PHE A 250 14.32 -15.55 -9.58
N SER A 251 13.40 -14.64 -9.21
CA SER A 251 11.97 -14.95 -9.02
C SER A 251 11.31 -15.47 -10.30
N HIS A 252 11.67 -14.92 -11.47
CA HIS A 252 11.18 -15.42 -12.77
C HIS A 252 11.71 -16.82 -13.09
N GLY A 253 12.98 -17.10 -12.78
CA GLY A 253 13.57 -18.42 -12.94
C GLY A 253 12.86 -19.49 -12.10
N GLU A 254 12.64 -19.20 -10.81
CA GLU A 254 11.91 -20.08 -9.90
C GLU A 254 10.45 -20.30 -10.33
N LEU A 255 9.77 -19.22 -10.76
CA LEU A 255 8.40 -19.29 -11.26
C LEU A 255 8.32 -20.22 -12.47
N LEU A 256 9.18 -20.03 -13.45
CA LEU A 256 9.16 -20.87 -14.67
C LEU A 256 9.46 -22.33 -14.33
N ALA A 257 10.43 -22.58 -13.45
CA ALA A 257 10.75 -23.93 -13.00
C ALA A 257 9.59 -24.59 -12.25
N ASP A 258 8.86 -23.82 -11.43
CA ASP A 258 7.69 -24.30 -10.69
C ASP A 258 6.54 -24.60 -11.65
N PHE A 259 6.21 -23.70 -12.57
CA PHE A 259 5.17 -23.89 -13.58
C PHE A 259 5.42 -25.15 -14.44
N LEU A 260 6.66 -25.37 -14.85
CA LEU A 260 7.01 -26.50 -15.72
C LEU A 260 7.06 -27.85 -15.01
N LYS A 261 6.91 -27.93 -13.67
CA LYS A 261 6.80 -29.23 -12.95
C LYS A 261 5.57 -30.01 -13.36
N ASP A 262 4.47 -29.32 -13.65
CA ASP A 262 3.18 -29.93 -14.00
C ASP A 262 2.99 -30.13 -15.51
N GLY A 263 3.96 -29.75 -16.31
CA GLY A 263 3.98 -29.93 -17.76
C GLY A 263 4.55 -28.76 -18.53
N LYS A 264 4.64 -28.91 -19.84
CA LYS A 264 5.03 -27.81 -20.72
C LYS A 264 3.86 -26.87 -20.97
N ASP A 265 4.17 -25.63 -21.31
CA ASP A 265 3.17 -24.66 -21.78
C ASP A 265 2.38 -25.23 -22.98
N SER A 266 1.07 -25.23 -22.85
CA SER A 266 0.11 -25.80 -23.84
C SER A 266 -1.23 -25.12 -23.69
N PRO A 267 -2.19 -25.31 -24.62
CA PRO A 267 -3.56 -24.77 -24.46
C PRO A 267 -4.29 -25.28 -23.20
N GLU A 268 -3.96 -26.47 -22.72
CA GLU A 268 -4.56 -27.09 -21.54
C GLU A 268 -3.84 -26.71 -20.25
N HIS A 269 -2.58 -26.26 -20.33
CA HIS A 269 -1.75 -25.84 -19.21
C HIS A 269 -0.91 -24.63 -19.61
N ALA A 270 -1.42 -23.42 -19.36
CA ALA A 270 -0.82 -22.19 -19.86
C ALA A 270 -0.46 -21.20 -18.74
N LEU A 271 0.76 -20.66 -18.79
CA LEU A 271 1.15 -19.53 -17.96
C LEU A 271 0.39 -18.27 -18.43
N SER A 272 -0.49 -17.77 -17.59
CA SER A 272 -1.45 -16.73 -17.97
C SER A 272 -1.01 -15.33 -17.56
N SER A 273 -0.38 -15.16 -16.39
CA SER A 273 0.10 -13.86 -15.93
C SER A 273 1.22 -14.00 -14.91
N ILE A 274 2.21 -13.12 -14.99
CA ILE A 274 3.30 -12.97 -14.02
C ILE A 274 3.24 -11.57 -13.38
N ALA A 275 3.88 -11.41 -12.24
CA ALA A 275 4.01 -10.09 -11.63
C ALA A 275 4.84 -9.16 -12.51
N MET A 276 4.29 -7.97 -12.83
CA MET A 276 4.94 -6.97 -13.67
C MET A 276 5.83 -6.01 -12.89
N ILE A 277 5.76 -6.08 -11.55
CA ILE A 277 6.63 -5.36 -10.62
C ILE A 277 7.16 -6.34 -9.57
N PRO A 278 8.36 -6.13 -9.03
CA PRO A 278 8.93 -7.01 -8.00
C PRO A 278 8.01 -7.14 -6.79
N GLN A 279 7.78 -8.37 -6.34
CA GLN A 279 6.92 -8.65 -5.19
C GLN A 279 7.63 -8.45 -3.85
N VAL A 280 8.39 -7.38 -3.70
CA VAL A 280 9.08 -7.03 -2.46
C VAL A 280 8.08 -6.46 -1.45
N ARG A 281 8.15 -6.90 -0.22
CA ARG A 281 7.13 -6.59 0.81
C ARG A 281 7.57 -5.50 1.78
N MET A 282 8.76 -5.63 2.35
CA MET A 282 9.32 -4.73 3.35
C MET A 282 10.70 -4.27 2.87
N THR A 283 10.86 -2.97 2.66
CA THR A 283 12.04 -2.39 2.02
C THR A 283 12.66 -1.32 2.89
N ARG A 284 12.07 -0.14 2.85
CA ARG A 284 12.44 1.03 3.61
C ARG A 284 11.17 1.69 4.15
N ARG A 285 11.20 2.16 5.39
CA ARG A 285 10.11 2.86 6.05
C ARG A 285 10.56 4.19 6.64
N LEU A 286 9.61 5.08 6.87
CA LEU A 286 9.84 6.31 7.62
C LEU A 286 10.22 5.97 9.07
N ASN A 287 11.18 6.70 9.65
CA ASN A 287 11.35 6.82 11.08
C ASN A 287 10.68 8.14 11.49
N GLY A 288 9.38 8.07 11.76
CA GLY A 288 8.49 9.22 11.94
C GLY A 288 8.45 9.77 13.37
N LYS A 289 7.45 10.60 13.60
CA LYS A 289 7.21 11.20 14.93
C LYS A 289 6.89 10.16 16.00
N TYR A 290 6.25 9.07 15.60
CA TYR A 290 5.94 7.92 16.43
C TYR A 290 6.28 6.64 15.66
N VAL A 291 6.86 5.66 16.34
CA VAL A 291 7.13 4.32 15.80
C VAL A 291 6.23 3.35 16.53
N GLN A 292 5.24 2.79 15.83
CA GLN A 292 4.26 1.88 16.43
C GLN A 292 4.82 0.46 16.52
N ASP A 293 4.54 -0.22 17.64
CA ASP A 293 4.96 -1.60 17.90
C ASP A 293 3.79 -2.58 17.98
N GLU A 294 4.05 -3.88 17.74
CA GLU A 294 3.01 -4.92 17.79
C GLU A 294 2.49 -5.19 19.23
N ASP A 295 3.25 -4.81 20.25
CA ASP A 295 2.82 -4.93 21.66
C ASP A 295 1.73 -3.93 22.04
N GLU A 296 1.41 -2.97 21.16
CA GLU A 296 0.42 -1.93 21.39
C GLU A 296 -1.01 -2.31 20.97
N MET A 297 -1.29 -3.62 20.87
CA MET A 297 -2.66 -4.10 20.64
C MET A 297 -3.60 -3.61 21.75
N HIS A 298 -4.83 -3.23 21.37
CA HIS A 298 -5.87 -2.71 22.26
C HIS A 298 -5.50 -1.41 23.00
N LYS A 299 -4.42 -0.75 22.58
CA LYS A 299 -4.01 0.55 23.15
C LYS A 299 -4.76 1.69 22.45
N GLU A 300 -5.36 2.55 23.27
CA GLU A 300 -6.02 3.76 22.80
C GLU A 300 -5.01 4.88 22.56
N PHE A 301 -5.13 5.56 21.42
CA PHE A 301 -4.34 6.73 21.05
C PHE A 301 -5.23 7.96 20.85
N SER A 302 -4.90 9.06 21.51
CA SER A 302 -5.63 10.32 21.37
C SER A 302 -5.59 10.90 19.95
N ASP A 303 -4.57 10.54 19.17
CA ASP A 303 -4.37 10.93 17.77
C ASP A 303 -4.68 9.80 16.78
N SER A 304 -5.47 8.81 17.18
CA SER A 304 -5.89 7.71 16.30
C SER A 304 -6.59 8.23 15.05
N VAL A 305 -6.23 7.68 13.90
CA VAL A 305 -6.81 8.02 12.57
C VAL A 305 -7.45 6.82 11.87
N GLY A 306 -7.63 5.71 12.57
CA GLY A 306 -8.30 4.52 12.08
C GLY A 306 -7.92 3.28 12.84
N LEU A 307 -8.59 2.19 12.51
CA LEU A 307 -8.38 0.88 13.13
C LEU A 307 -7.91 -0.14 12.10
N PHE A 308 -7.16 -1.14 12.57
CA PHE A 308 -6.84 -2.32 11.78
C PHE A 308 -6.64 -3.56 12.67
N PRO A 309 -6.98 -4.77 12.15
CA PRO A 309 -6.78 -6.02 12.86
C PRO A 309 -5.39 -6.61 12.58
N ASP A 310 -4.94 -7.55 13.40
CA ASP A 310 -3.86 -8.45 13.01
C ASP A 310 -4.42 -9.51 12.05
N TRP A 311 -4.01 -9.45 10.78
CA TRP A 311 -4.48 -10.39 9.77
C TRP A 311 -3.98 -11.82 10.00
N ARG A 312 -2.91 -12.00 10.77
CA ARG A 312 -2.24 -13.29 11.04
C ARG A 312 -2.97 -14.11 12.10
N LYS A 313 -3.57 -13.44 13.09
CA LYS A 313 -4.22 -14.07 14.23
C LYS A 313 -5.57 -13.42 14.57
N ARG A 314 -6.43 -14.14 15.29
CA ARG A 314 -7.73 -13.63 15.73
C ARG A 314 -7.60 -12.85 17.02
N GLY A 315 -8.33 -11.77 17.14
CA GLY A 315 -8.52 -10.97 18.36
C GLY A 315 -7.83 -9.61 18.35
N PRO A 316 -6.52 -9.48 18.09
CA PRO A 316 -5.83 -8.21 18.21
C PRO A 316 -6.39 -7.15 17.25
N VAL A 317 -6.58 -5.95 17.80
CA VAL A 317 -6.98 -4.74 17.10
C VAL A 317 -6.01 -3.64 17.50
N TYR A 318 -5.64 -2.80 16.54
CA TYR A 318 -4.75 -1.66 16.73
C TYR A 318 -5.43 -0.38 16.29
N GLU A 319 -5.19 0.69 17.03
CA GLU A 319 -5.43 2.05 16.58
C GLU A 319 -4.21 2.56 15.82
N LEU A 320 -4.40 3.28 14.71
CA LEU A 320 -3.32 3.89 13.94
C LEU A 320 -3.03 5.31 14.47
N PRO A 321 -1.91 5.54 15.17
CA PRO A 321 -1.56 6.89 15.62
C PRO A 321 -1.16 7.78 14.44
N PHE A 322 -1.64 9.00 14.37
CA PHE A 322 -1.25 9.96 13.32
C PHE A 322 0.25 10.20 13.25
N GLY A 323 0.92 10.14 14.39
CA GLY A 323 2.37 10.30 14.50
C GLY A 323 3.20 9.31 13.67
N THR A 324 2.62 8.17 13.23
CA THR A 324 3.28 7.19 12.34
C THR A 324 3.36 7.64 10.90
N LEU A 325 2.61 8.69 10.52
CA LEU A 325 2.44 9.09 9.12
C LEU A 325 3.32 10.27 8.71
N TYR A 326 4.03 10.94 9.62
CA TYR A 326 4.87 12.09 9.26
C TYR A 326 6.18 12.14 10.03
N GLY A 327 7.17 12.81 9.44
CA GLY A 327 8.49 13.02 10.04
C GLY A 327 8.77 14.49 10.31
N LYS A 328 9.90 14.99 9.83
CA LYS A 328 10.36 16.37 10.06
C LYS A 328 9.97 17.38 8.98
N THR A 329 9.70 16.93 7.74
CA THR A 329 9.30 17.83 6.65
C THR A 329 7.85 18.26 6.83
N GLU A 330 7.59 19.57 6.85
CA GLU A 330 6.31 20.14 7.27
C GLU A 330 5.10 19.67 6.46
N ASN A 331 5.28 19.50 5.16
CA ASN A 331 4.22 19.17 4.20
C ASN A 331 4.42 17.83 3.48
N LEU A 332 5.17 16.91 4.09
CA LEU A 332 5.31 15.53 3.64
C LEU A 332 4.63 14.59 4.62
N ILE A 333 3.73 13.77 4.13
CA ILE A 333 3.06 12.71 4.88
C ILE A 333 3.20 11.39 4.12
N VAL A 334 3.30 10.28 4.81
CA VAL A 334 3.43 8.95 4.21
C VAL A 334 2.14 8.15 4.34
N ALA A 335 1.91 7.23 3.41
CA ALA A 335 0.80 6.29 3.47
C ALA A 335 1.18 4.94 2.85
N GLY A 336 0.70 3.85 3.43
CA GLY A 336 0.93 2.52 2.92
C GLY A 336 1.99 1.75 3.71
N ARG A 337 2.69 0.83 3.03
CA ARG A 337 3.55 -0.15 3.70
C ARG A 337 4.79 0.45 4.38
N HIS A 338 5.13 1.71 4.14
CA HIS A 338 6.32 2.37 4.67
C HIS A 338 6.04 3.41 5.76
N ILE A 339 4.90 3.33 6.43
CA ILE A 339 4.61 4.11 7.63
C ILE A 339 5.57 3.74 8.76
N SER A 340 5.66 4.58 9.78
CA SER A 340 6.63 4.45 10.88
C SER A 340 6.21 3.40 11.90
N VAL A 341 6.79 2.21 11.80
CA VAL A 341 6.49 1.06 12.65
C VAL A 341 7.76 0.26 12.93
N THR A 342 7.75 -0.64 13.91
CA THR A 342 8.83 -1.63 14.11
C THR A 342 8.81 -2.72 13.04
N ASP A 343 9.87 -3.51 12.92
CA ASP A 343 9.93 -4.63 11.96
C ASP A 343 8.83 -5.66 12.24
N SER A 344 8.51 -5.94 13.50
CA SER A 344 7.45 -6.84 13.91
C SER A 344 6.06 -6.35 13.52
N MET A 345 5.80 -5.04 13.71
CA MET A 345 4.54 -4.42 13.33
C MET A 345 4.40 -4.25 11.81
N TRP A 346 5.50 -4.20 11.08
CA TRP A 346 5.51 -3.93 9.64
C TRP A 346 4.75 -4.99 8.84
N ASP A 347 4.88 -6.28 9.21
CA ASP A 347 4.12 -7.34 8.55
C ASP A 347 2.60 -7.18 8.72
N ILE A 348 2.13 -6.61 9.84
CA ILE A 348 0.72 -6.33 10.08
C ILE A 348 0.25 -5.15 9.24
N THR A 349 1.06 -4.07 9.14
CA THR A 349 0.62 -2.79 8.58
C THR A 349 0.78 -2.66 7.07
N ARG A 350 1.61 -3.50 6.42
CA ARG A 350 1.87 -3.44 4.98
C ARG A 350 0.74 -3.98 4.08
N VAL A 351 -0.30 -4.55 4.68
CA VAL A 351 -1.37 -5.22 3.95
C VAL A 351 -2.39 -4.24 3.37
N ILE A 352 -3.14 -4.69 2.36
CA ILE A 352 -4.07 -3.86 1.59
C ILE A 352 -5.01 -3.03 2.48
N PRO A 353 -5.73 -3.61 3.48
CA PRO A 353 -6.63 -2.82 4.34
C PRO A 353 -5.94 -1.67 5.06
N VAL A 354 -4.77 -1.93 5.66
CA VAL A 354 -4.03 -0.91 6.43
C VAL A 354 -3.45 0.16 5.52
N CYS A 355 -3.01 -0.23 4.31
CA CYS A 355 -2.61 0.73 3.29
C CYS A 355 -3.78 1.68 2.92
N ALA A 356 -5.01 1.17 2.84
CA ALA A 356 -6.18 1.99 2.57
C ALA A 356 -6.53 2.91 3.76
N VAL A 357 -6.47 2.41 5.01
CA VAL A 357 -6.68 3.21 6.23
C VAL A 357 -5.68 4.36 6.32
N SER A 358 -4.38 4.07 6.21
CA SER A 358 -3.33 5.09 6.27
C SER A 358 -3.44 6.07 5.10
N GLY A 359 -3.83 5.60 3.91
CA GLY A 359 -4.08 6.44 2.74
C GLY A 359 -5.22 7.42 2.98
N GLN A 360 -6.37 6.95 3.49
CA GLN A 360 -7.51 7.82 3.81
C GLN A 360 -7.13 8.89 4.83
N ALA A 361 -6.42 8.51 5.89
CA ALA A 361 -5.94 9.44 6.91
C ALA A 361 -4.99 10.50 6.33
N ALA A 362 -4.00 10.08 5.54
CA ALA A 362 -3.03 10.97 4.91
C ALA A 362 -3.69 11.93 3.92
N GLY A 363 -4.62 11.44 3.08
CA GLY A 363 -5.35 12.26 2.11
C GLY A 363 -6.22 13.31 2.77
N THR A 364 -6.99 12.92 3.80
CA THR A 364 -7.83 13.85 4.57
C THR A 364 -6.97 14.90 5.27
N ALA A 365 -5.84 14.49 5.90
CA ALA A 365 -4.92 15.42 6.56
C ALA A 365 -4.30 16.40 5.56
N ALA A 366 -3.87 15.94 4.39
CA ALA A 366 -3.26 16.77 3.36
C ALA A 366 -4.21 17.81 2.77
N ALA A 367 -5.50 17.52 2.73
CA ALA A 367 -6.50 18.48 2.26
C ALA A 367 -6.79 19.63 3.24
N ILE A 368 -6.53 19.44 4.54
CA ILE A 368 -6.98 20.39 5.57
C ILE A 368 -5.84 21.10 6.31
N CYS A 369 -4.60 20.65 6.12
CA CYS A 369 -3.45 21.15 6.87
C CYS A 369 -2.24 21.33 5.95
N SER A 370 -1.44 22.35 6.19
CA SER A 370 -0.21 22.65 5.45
C SER A 370 1.07 22.33 6.24
N ASN A 371 0.96 21.96 7.52
CA ASN A 371 2.07 21.55 8.37
C ASN A 371 1.60 20.46 9.31
N PHE A 372 2.00 19.20 9.04
CA PHE A 372 1.48 18.03 9.73
C PHE A 372 1.82 17.99 11.21
N SER A 373 2.93 18.60 11.62
CA SER A 373 3.27 18.70 13.05
C SER A 373 2.37 19.65 13.84
N LYS A 374 1.55 20.45 13.15
CA LYS A 374 0.63 21.45 13.72
C LYS A 374 -0.83 21.17 13.40
N ILE A 375 -1.14 19.97 12.91
CA ILE A 375 -2.50 19.61 12.54
C ILE A 375 -3.46 19.64 13.74
N ASP A 376 -4.67 20.12 13.53
CA ASP A 376 -5.77 19.95 14.48
C ASP A 376 -6.30 18.51 14.39
N ILE A 377 -5.83 17.65 15.29
CA ILE A 377 -6.22 16.24 15.36
C ILE A 377 -7.72 16.09 15.54
N SER A 378 -8.37 16.92 16.38
CA SER A 378 -9.81 16.85 16.60
C SER A 378 -10.60 17.14 15.33
N ARG A 379 -10.13 18.10 14.50
CA ARG A 379 -10.73 18.39 13.19
C ARG A 379 -10.54 17.22 12.23
N LEU A 380 -9.33 16.64 12.16
CA LEU A 380 -9.04 15.48 11.32
C LEU A 380 -9.94 14.30 11.70
N GLN A 381 -10.03 13.96 12.97
CA GLN A 381 -10.84 12.87 13.50
C GLN A 381 -12.34 13.05 13.20
N LYS A 382 -12.87 14.27 13.32
CA LYS A 382 -14.26 14.59 12.95
C LYS A 382 -14.54 14.34 11.47
N LEU A 383 -13.60 14.68 10.59
CA LEU A 383 -13.75 14.44 9.15
C LEU A 383 -13.67 12.94 8.83
N LEU A 384 -12.69 12.24 9.37
CA LEU A 384 -12.56 10.80 9.20
C LEU A 384 -13.81 10.05 9.70
N SER A 385 -14.34 10.42 10.86
CA SER A 385 -15.58 9.81 11.38
C SER A 385 -16.80 10.12 10.48
N LYS A 386 -16.88 11.33 9.91
CA LYS A 386 -17.92 11.68 8.93
C LYS A 386 -17.83 10.84 7.66
N ASP A 387 -16.61 10.45 7.28
CA ASP A 387 -16.32 9.59 6.12
C ASP A 387 -16.43 8.08 6.46
N GLY A 388 -17.00 7.75 7.62
CA GLY A 388 -17.28 6.39 8.03
C GLY A 388 -16.10 5.66 8.68
N VAL A 389 -15.01 6.34 9.02
CA VAL A 389 -13.88 5.72 9.73
C VAL A 389 -14.20 5.60 11.22
N VAL A 390 -13.97 4.41 11.78
CA VAL A 390 -13.98 4.17 13.23
C VAL A 390 -12.56 4.41 13.75
N LEU A 391 -12.44 5.26 14.78
CA LEU A 391 -11.15 5.75 15.28
C LEU A 391 -10.64 4.98 16.49
N HIS A 392 -11.57 4.52 17.34
CA HIS A 392 -11.22 3.87 18.60
C HIS A 392 -11.94 2.54 18.74
N GLU A 393 -11.23 1.53 19.25
CA GLU A 393 -11.78 0.18 19.41
C GLU A 393 -13.05 0.15 20.24
N ARG A 394 -13.19 1.01 21.26
CA ARG A 394 -14.41 1.15 22.07
C ARG A 394 -15.65 1.59 21.28
N GLN A 395 -15.50 2.02 20.03
CA GLN A 395 -16.62 2.43 19.15
C GLN A 395 -17.16 1.27 18.30
N LEU A 396 -16.43 0.13 18.27
CA LEU A 396 -16.87 -1.10 17.60
C LEU A 396 -17.95 -1.78 18.43
#